data_6f91174938874f85861b3475c75c0d16
#
_entry.id   6f91174938874f85861b3475c75c0d16
#
_cell.length_a   1.000
_cell.length_b   1.000
_cell.length_c   1.000
_cell.angle_alpha   90.00
_cell.angle_beta   90.00
_cell.angle_gamma   90.00
#
_symmetry.space_group_name_H-M   'P 1'
#
loop_
_entity.id
_entity.type
_entity.pdbx_description
1 polymer ?
#
loop_
_entity_poly.entity_id
_entity_poly.type
_entity_poly.pdbx_seq_one_letter_code
_entity_poly.pdbx_strand_id
1 'polypeptide(L)'
;MRRGMLLLGFWVCVCMVFLVNAQEHTSRKLYCTDEDRAIFDRYCTQMEPKKSLPLDELMIHTALFFRGTPYVASTLEKEPEGLVVNLRELDCTTFAETVLALSRTLWEENPTFENFCENLQRLRYREGTIGDYTDRLHYMTDWFYENERKGIVKDMGREIGGVSLPLDLSFIS
;
A
#
# COMPACT_ATOMS: atom_id res chain seq x y z
N MET A 1 30.56 -7.74 -59.98
CA MET A 1 29.13 -7.36 -59.70
C MET A 1 28.54 -8.45 -58.82
N ARG A 2 28.18 -8.17 -57.58
CA ARG A 2 27.35 -8.87 -56.58
C ARG A 2 27.93 -8.68 -55.17
N ARG A 3 27.69 -7.54 -54.57
CA ARG A 3 27.75 -7.34 -53.10
C ARG A 3 26.80 -6.21 -52.79
N GLY A 4 25.62 -6.52 -52.29
CA GLY A 4 24.67 -5.51 -51.87
C GLY A 4 23.27 -6.07 -51.62
N MET A 5 23.14 -7.07 -50.73
CA MET A 5 21.79 -7.50 -50.33
C MET A 5 21.85 -8.37 -49.04
N LEU A 6 22.42 -7.81 -47.95
CA LEU A 6 22.46 -8.53 -46.66
C LEU A 6 22.41 -7.60 -45.44
N LEU A 7 21.94 -6.35 -45.60
CA LEU A 7 21.88 -5.41 -44.47
C LEU A 7 20.46 -4.91 -44.13
N LEU A 8 19.42 -5.38 -44.81
CA LEU A 8 18.02 -4.94 -44.52
C LEU A 8 17.25 -5.89 -43.60
N GLY A 9 17.80 -7.10 -43.35
CA GLY A 9 17.08 -8.07 -42.47
C GLY A 9 17.29 -7.92 -40.98
N PHE A 10 18.28 -7.14 -40.51
CA PHE A 10 18.64 -7.05 -39.12
C PHE A 10 17.94 -5.92 -38.35
N TRP A 11 17.35 -4.94 -39.07
CA TRP A 11 16.71 -3.79 -38.42
C TRP A 11 15.23 -4.00 -38.10
N VAL A 12 14.56 -4.96 -38.72
CA VAL A 12 13.13 -5.24 -38.47
C VAL A 12 12.94 -6.12 -37.20
N CYS A 13 13.95 -6.90 -36.83
CA CYS A 13 13.85 -7.79 -35.66
C CYS A 13 14.06 -7.07 -34.30
N VAL A 14 14.76 -5.94 -34.30
CA VAL A 14 15.04 -5.18 -33.06
C VAL A 14 13.84 -4.30 -32.64
N CYS A 15 13.02 -3.87 -33.60
CA CYS A 15 11.81 -3.07 -33.28
C CYS A 15 10.64 -3.90 -32.73
N MET A 16 10.63 -5.24 -32.91
CA MET A 16 9.54 -6.09 -32.39
C MET A 16 9.73 -6.52 -30.92
N VAL A 17 10.94 -6.35 -30.36
CA VAL A 17 11.22 -6.73 -28.94
C VAL A 17 10.83 -5.61 -27.96
N PHE A 18 10.60 -4.39 -28.43
CA PHE A 18 10.19 -3.27 -27.56
C PHE A 18 8.68 -3.10 -27.38
N LEU A 19 7.84 -3.95 -27.98
CA LEU A 19 6.37 -3.83 -27.89
C LEU A 19 5.71 -4.87 -26.98
N VAL A 20 6.45 -5.66 -26.20
CA VAL A 20 5.87 -6.73 -25.35
C VAL A 20 6.03 -6.43 -23.85
N ASN A 21 6.31 -5.22 -23.43
CA ASN A 21 6.21 -4.80 -22.03
C ASN A 21 5.21 -3.65 -21.83
N ALA A 22 4.08 -3.69 -22.51
CA ALA A 22 2.87 -3.13 -21.94
C ALA A 22 2.40 -4.15 -20.89
N GLN A 23 2.96 -4.07 -19.68
CA GLN A 23 2.29 -4.64 -18.53
C GLN A 23 0.85 -4.15 -18.58
N GLU A 24 -0.09 -5.08 -18.74
CA GLU A 24 -1.48 -4.83 -18.38
C GLU A 24 -1.46 -4.35 -16.94
N HIS A 25 -1.44 -3.07 -16.75
CA HIS A 25 -1.83 -2.44 -15.50
C HIS A 25 -3.31 -2.76 -15.40
N THR A 26 -3.61 -3.92 -14.84
CA THR A 26 -4.99 -4.27 -14.48
C THR A 26 -5.47 -3.10 -13.66
N SER A 27 -6.34 -2.27 -14.25
CA SER A 27 -6.82 -1.04 -13.63
C SER A 27 -7.50 -1.44 -12.33
N ARG A 28 -6.77 -1.31 -11.19
CA ARG A 28 -7.33 -1.58 -9.88
C ARG A 28 -8.58 -0.72 -9.72
N LYS A 29 -9.66 -1.30 -9.25
CA LYS A 29 -10.81 -0.51 -8.87
C LYS A 29 -10.47 0.30 -7.64
N LEU A 30 -10.58 1.64 -7.76
CA LEU A 30 -10.30 2.57 -6.67
C LEU A 30 -11.62 3.22 -6.22
N TYR A 31 -11.91 3.11 -4.94
CA TYR A 31 -13.03 3.77 -4.27
C TYR A 31 -12.48 4.89 -3.40
N CYS A 32 -12.60 6.12 -3.86
CA CYS A 32 -12.27 7.33 -3.10
C CYS A 32 -13.18 8.48 -3.53
N THR A 33 -13.20 9.54 -2.76
CA THR A 33 -13.91 10.79 -3.08
C THR A 33 -12.93 11.92 -3.33
N ASP A 34 -13.40 13.02 -3.88
CA ASP A 34 -12.58 14.24 -4.02
C ASP A 34 -12.16 14.80 -2.65
N GLU A 35 -12.98 14.57 -1.61
CA GLU A 35 -12.63 14.96 -0.24
C GLU A 35 -11.43 14.15 0.29
N ASP A 36 -11.34 12.85 0.00
CA ASP A 36 -10.18 12.04 0.39
C ASP A 36 -8.89 12.56 -0.27
N ARG A 37 -8.97 12.97 -1.53
CA ARG A 37 -7.84 13.62 -2.22
C ARG A 37 -7.47 14.96 -1.60
N ALA A 38 -8.45 15.78 -1.27
CA ALA A 38 -8.23 17.06 -0.60
C ALA A 38 -7.61 16.89 0.80
N ILE A 39 -8.00 15.83 1.54
CA ILE A 39 -7.38 15.48 2.83
C ILE A 39 -5.93 15.06 2.63
N PHE A 40 -5.62 14.25 1.61
CA PHE A 40 -4.26 13.86 1.26
C PHE A 40 -3.39 15.09 0.95
N ASP A 41 -3.86 16.01 0.09
CA ASP A 41 -3.13 17.22 -0.27
C ASP A 41 -2.86 18.11 0.95
N ARG A 42 -3.88 18.27 1.83
CA ARG A 42 -3.74 18.99 3.10
C ARG A 42 -2.71 18.31 4.02
N TYR A 43 -2.74 16.98 4.11
CA TYR A 43 -1.76 16.21 4.87
C TYR A 43 -0.34 16.47 4.36
N CYS A 44 -0.10 16.33 3.06
CA CYS A 44 1.21 16.57 2.46
C CYS A 44 1.70 17.99 2.76
N THR A 45 0.85 19.00 2.58
CA THR A 45 1.17 20.40 2.86
C THR A 45 1.54 20.63 4.34
N GLN A 46 0.78 20.08 5.27
CA GLN A 46 1.02 20.27 6.72
C GLN A 46 2.23 19.49 7.23
N MET A 47 2.54 18.35 6.62
CA MET A 47 3.62 17.46 7.03
C MET A 47 4.95 17.74 6.29
N GLU A 48 4.96 18.52 5.22
CA GLU A 48 6.19 18.86 4.48
C GLU A 48 7.34 19.31 5.39
N PRO A 49 7.15 20.19 6.41
CA PRO A 49 8.23 20.57 7.31
C PRO A 49 8.78 19.42 8.17
N LYS A 50 8.08 18.29 8.24
CA LYS A 50 8.41 17.10 9.04
C LYS A 50 8.93 15.95 8.21
N LYS A 51 8.99 16.08 6.88
CA LYS A 51 9.39 15.03 5.94
C LYS A 51 10.77 14.41 6.26
N SER A 52 11.68 15.19 6.84
CA SER A 52 13.03 14.73 7.20
C SER A 52 13.13 14.03 8.55
N LEU A 53 12.03 13.93 9.30
CA LEU A 53 12.02 13.22 10.58
C LEU A 53 12.23 11.70 10.37
N PRO A 54 12.75 10.98 11.37
CA PRO A 54 12.68 9.52 11.40
C PRO A 54 11.24 9.02 11.22
N LEU A 55 11.07 7.86 10.59
CA LEU A 55 9.74 7.37 10.21
C LEU A 55 8.83 7.18 11.42
N ASP A 56 9.34 6.72 12.55
CA ASP A 56 8.61 6.55 13.81
C ASP A 56 8.05 7.88 14.36
N GLU A 57 8.86 8.93 14.35
CA GLU A 57 8.42 10.28 14.75
C GLU A 57 7.39 10.84 13.75
N LEU A 58 7.61 10.65 12.45
CA LEU A 58 6.68 11.07 11.41
C LEU A 58 5.32 10.36 11.55
N MET A 59 5.32 9.07 11.90
CA MET A 59 4.08 8.30 12.16
C MET A 59 3.28 8.90 13.33
N ILE A 60 3.93 9.36 14.41
CA ILE A 60 3.25 10.03 15.53
C ILE A 60 2.56 11.30 15.03
N HIS A 61 3.26 12.12 14.24
CA HIS A 61 2.68 13.35 13.69
C HIS A 61 1.53 13.06 12.72
N THR A 62 1.67 12.02 11.90
CA THR A 62 0.61 11.54 11.01
C THR A 62 -0.62 11.08 11.78
N ALA A 63 -0.43 10.31 12.85
CA ALA A 63 -1.52 9.88 13.72
C ALA A 63 -2.25 11.08 14.35
N LEU A 64 -1.52 12.09 14.80
CA LEU A 64 -2.10 13.31 15.38
C LEU A 64 -2.86 14.16 14.36
N PHE A 65 -2.51 14.09 13.07
CA PHE A 65 -3.26 14.74 12.00
C PHE A 65 -4.72 14.25 11.93
N PHE A 66 -4.96 12.98 12.20
CA PHE A 66 -6.31 12.37 12.22
C PHE A 66 -7.05 12.49 13.54
N ARG A 67 -6.50 13.23 14.52
CA ARG A 67 -7.19 13.42 15.79
C ARG A 67 -8.54 14.13 15.58
N GLY A 68 -9.62 13.48 16.04
CA GLY A 68 -11.00 13.96 15.87
C GLY A 68 -11.71 13.42 14.61
N THR A 69 -11.04 12.61 13.79
CA THR A 69 -11.70 11.87 12.72
C THR A 69 -12.72 10.90 13.32
N PRO A 70 -13.97 10.85 12.79
CA PRO A 70 -14.99 9.93 13.26
C PRO A 70 -14.55 8.47 13.21
N TYR A 71 -14.91 7.69 14.22
CA TYR A 71 -14.75 6.24 14.22
C TYR A 71 -15.93 5.58 13.51
N VAL A 72 -15.68 4.91 12.38
CA VAL A 72 -16.69 4.18 11.61
C VAL A 72 -16.11 2.83 11.17
N ALA A 73 -16.75 1.73 11.56
CA ALA A 73 -16.35 0.39 11.17
C ALA A 73 -16.91 0.01 9.78
N SER A 74 -16.34 -1.04 9.19
CA SER A 74 -16.82 -1.67 7.94
C SER A 74 -16.85 -0.74 6.72
N THR A 75 -15.98 0.24 6.66
CA THR A 75 -15.91 1.18 5.53
C THR A 75 -15.31 0.57 4.26
N LEU A 76 -14.68 -0.61 4.36
CA LEU A 76 -14.00 -1.28 3.26
C LEU A 76 -14.89 -2.18 2.40
N GLU A 77 -16.14 -2.45 2.83
CA GLU A 77 -17.05 -3.37 2.16
C GLU A 77 -17.60 -2.74 0.86
N LYS A 78 -17.01 -3.11 -0.27
CA LYS A 78 -17.38 -2.66 -1.62
C LYS A 78 -17.39 -3.82 -2.61
N GLU A 79 -18.34 -3.80 -3.55
CA GLU A 79 -18.44 -4.76 -4.64
C GLU A 79 -18.32 -4.05 -6.01
N PRO A 80 -17.51 -4.58 -6.93
CA PRO A 80 -16.51 -5.64 -6.74
C PRO A 80 -15.37 -5.19 -5.83
N GLU A 81 -14.58 -6.14 -5.29
CA GLU A 81 -13.43 -5.83 -4.43
C GLU A 81 -12.49 -4.83 -5.11
N GLY A 82 -11.94 -3.93 -4.33
CA GLY A 82 -11.07 -2.87 -4.82
C GLY A 82 -10.46 -2.06 -3.69
N LEU A 83 -9.50 -1.22 -4.02
CA LEU A 83 -8.86 -0.38 -3.03
C LEU A 83 -9.82 0.71 -2.56
N VAL A 84 -10.21 0.66 -1.30
CA VAL A 84 -10.97 1.74 -0.65
C VAL A 84 -10.00 2.69 0.05
N VAL A 85 -10.07 3.98 -0.31
CA VAL A 85 -9.44 5.09 0.40
C VAL A 85 -10.54 5.89 1.07
N ASN A 86 -10.58 5.86 2.40
CA ASN A 86 -11.47 6.70 3.21
C ASN A 86 -10.62 7.39 4.28
N LEU A 87 -10.36 8.69 4.10
CA LEU A 87 -9.59 9.51 5.04
C LEU A 87 -10.49 10.33 5.96
N ARG A 88 -11.81 10.23 5.79
CA ARG A 88 -12.84 11.00 6.52
C ARG A 88 -13.35 10.25 7.73
N GLU A 89 -13.25 8.93 7.71
CA GLU A 89 -13.80 8.02 8.72
C GLU A 89 -12.88 6.80 8.84
N LEU A 90 -12.46 6.46 10.03
CA LEU A 90 -11.47 5.41 10.25
C LEU A 90 -11.90 4.51 11.42
N ASP A 91 -11.62 3.22 11.33
CA ASP A 91 -11.57 2.32 12.48
C ASP A 91 -10.13 2.09 12.93
N CYS A 92 -9.90 1.23 13.92
CA CYS A 92 -8.55 0.99 14.45
C CYS A 92 -7.59 0.40 13.41
N THR A 93 -8.06 -0.48 12.54
CA THR A 93 -7.25 -1.12 11.50
C THR A 93 -6.95 -0.14 10.37
N THR A 94 -7.98 0.47 9.81
CA THR A 94 -7.84 1.44 8.72
C THR A 94 -7.06 2.69 9.15
N PHE A 95 -7.16 3.10 10.43
CA PHE A 95 -6.32 4.15 11.00
C PHE A 95 -4.83 3.76 10.97
N ALA A 96 -4.48 2.57 11.48
CA ALA A 96 -3.08 2.11 11.53
C ALA A 96 -2.50 1.97 10.10
N GLU A 97 -3.25 1.39 9.17
CA GLU A 97 -2.86 1.27 7.76
C GLU A 97 -2.66 2.64 7.11
N THR A 98 -3.61 3.56 7.32
CA THR A 98 -3.56 4.92 6.76
C THR A 98 -2.35 5.70 7.28
N VAL A 99 -2.11 5.66 8.59
CA VAL A 99 -0.96 6.33 9.22
C VAL A 99 0.35 5.80 8.64
N LEU A 100 0.50 4.48 8.56
CA LEU A 100 1.72 3.87 8.03
C LEU A 100 1.90 4.16 6.53
N ALA A 101 0.85 4.02 5.72
CA ALA A 101 0.91 4.28 4.29
C ALA A 101 1.23 5.74 3.98
N LEU A 102 0.58 6.70 4.64
CA LEU A 102 0.84 8.13 4.46
C LEU A 102 2.24 8.52 4.89
N SER A 103 2.72 8.02 6.04
CA SER A 103 4.06 8.32 6.53
C SER A 103 5.14 7.80 5.57
N ARG A 104 4.96 6.57 5.05
CA ARG A 104 5.87 6.01 4.04
C ARG A 104 5.85 6.82 2.75
N THR A 105 4.66 7.21 2.28
CA THR A 105 4.50 8.01 1.07
C THR A 105 5.17 9.38 1.21
N LEU A 106 4.99 10.04 2.34
CA LEU A 106 5.63 11.35 2.56
C LEU A 106 7.16 11.24 2.61
N TRP A 107 7.68 10.11 3.06
CA TRP A 107 9.13 9.86 3.14
C TRP A 107 9.78 9.64 1.77
N GLU A 108 8.99 9.38 0.72
CA GLU A 108 9.43 9.29 -0.67
C GLU A 108 9.85 10.67 -1.20
N GLU A 109 10.67 10.69 -2.23
CA GLU A 109 11.17 11.93 -2.83
C GLU A 109 10.01 12.77 -3.40
N ASN A 110 9.03 12.12 -4.03
CA ASN A 110 7.88 12.77 -4.65
C ASN A 110 6.57 12.11 -4.17
N PRO A 111 5.98 12.55 -3.05
CA PRO A 111 4.74 11.98 -2.52
C PRO A 111 3.55 12.33 -3.42
N THR A 112 2.91 11.31 -3.99
CA THR A 112 1.70 11.44 -4.80
C THR A 112 0.56 10.64 -4.20
N PHE A 113 -0.69 10.97 -4.57
CA PHE A 113 -1.85 10.19 -4.16
C PHE A 113 -1.79 8.75 -4.69
N GLU A 114 -1.23 8.55 -5.87
CA GLU A 114 -1.00 7.24 -6.48
C GLU A 114 -0.02 6.41 -5.63
N ASN A 115 1.11 6.98 -5.20
CA ASN A 115 2.07 6.31 -4.31
C ASN A 115 1.44 5.96 -2.97
N PHE A 116 0.61 6.83 -2.41
CA PHE A 116 -0.18 6.53 -1.22
C PHE A 116 -1.13 5.33 -1.44
N CYS A 117 -1.85 5.31 -2.56
CA CYS A 117 -2.70 4.18 -2.91
C CYS A 117 -1.91 2.88 -3.07
N GLU A 118 -0.71 2.92 -3.65
CA GLU A 118 0.16 1.75 -3.79
C GLU A 118 0.68 1.26 -2.43
N ASN A 119 1.13 2.15 -1.58
CA ASN A 119 1.55 1.83 -0.22
C ASN A 119 0.40 1.22 0.59
N LEU A 120 -0.81 1.78 0.50
CA LEU A 120 -2.00 1.28 1.19
C LEU A 120 -2.42 -0.09 0.66
N GLN A 121 -2.43 -0.28 -0.65
CA GLN A 121 -2.71 -1.57 -1.29
C GLN A 121 -1.72 -2.63 -0.84
N ARG A 122 -0.44 -2.32 -0.85
CA ARG A 122 0.62 -3.24 -0.42
C ARG A 122 0.46 -3.66 1.04
N LEU A 123 -0.01 -2.78 1.91
CA LEU A 123 -0.28 -3.08 3.33
C LEU A 123 -1.49 -3.99 3.51
N ARG A 124 -2.59 -3.69 2.81
CA ARG A 124 -3.92 -4.25 3.05
C ARG A 124 -4.15 -5.58 2.36
N TYR A 125 -3.46 -5.85 1.25
CA TYR A 125 -3.71 -7.03 0.42
C TYR A 125 -2.53 -7.98 0.41
N ARG A 126 -2.84 -9.28 0.34
CA ARG A 126 -1.86 -10.36 0.21
C ARG A 126 -1.04 -10.14 -1.06
N GLU A 127 0.28 -10.26 -0.96
CA GLU A 127 1.23 -9.93 -2.05
C GLU A 127 1.04 -8.51 -2.66
N GLY A 128 0.22 -7.65 -2.04
CA GLY A 128 -0.15 -6.35 -2.61
C GLY A 128 -1.05 -6.43 -3.84
N THR A 129 -1.71 -7.57 -4.08
CA THR A 129 -2.55 -7.80 -5.26
C THR A 129 -4.02 -7.80 -4.87
N ILE A 130 -4.88 -7.19 -5.70
CA ILE A 130 -6.33 -7.19 -5.55
C ILE A 130 -6.93 -8.07 -6.66
N GLY A 131 -7.41 -9.23 -6.30
CA GLY A 131 -8.20 -10.12 -7.16
C GLY A 131 -9.64 -10.20 -6.65
N ASP A 132 -9.80 -10.68 -5.42
CA ASP A 132 -11.10 -10.80 -4.78
C ASP A 132 -11.04 -10.50 -3.27
N TYR A 133 -12.18 -10.68 -2.57
CA TYR A 133 -12.32 -10.44 -1.14
C TYR A 133 -11.30 -11.19 -0.28
N THR A 134 -10.86 -12.40 -0.69
CA THR A 134 -9.94 -13.23 0.09
C THR A 134 -8.49 -12.75 0.04
N ASP A 135 -8.15 -11.88 -0.90
CA ASP A 135 -6.81 -11.28 -0.96
C ASP A 135 -6.61 -10.18 0.09
N ARG A 136 -7.71 -9.62 0.60
CA ARG A 136 -7.65 -8.63 1.68
C ARG A 136 -7.30 -9.32 3.01
N LEU A 137 -6.38 -8.74 3.76
CA LEU A 137 -5.89 -9.27 5.04
C LEU A 137 -6.88 -8.94 6.16
N HIS A 138 -7.87 -9.82 6.35
CA HIS A 138 -8.98 -9.60 7.30
C HIS A 138 -8.60 -9.82 8.77
N TYR A 139 -7.61 -10.65 9.04
CA TYR A 139 -7.19 -11.01 10.39
C TYR A 139 -5.86 -10.35 10.73
N MET A 140 -5.74 -9.77 11.93
CA MET A 140 -4.53 -9.07 12.36
C MET A 140 -3.29 -9.97 12.39
N THR A 141 -3.44 -11.25 12.74
CA THR A 141 -2.34 -12.23 12.71
C THR A 141 -1.80 -12.43 11.30
N ASP A 142 -2.68 -12.53 10.31
CA ASP A 142 -2.35 -12.67 8.91
C ASP A 142 -1.76 -11.36 8.35
N TRP A 143 -2.31 -10.22 8.77
CA TRP A 143 -1.82 -8.89 8.43
C TRP A 143 -0.37 -8.68 8.92
N PHE A 144 -0.07 -9.05 10.18
CA PHE A 144 1.30 -8.96 10.71
C PHE A 144 2.24 -9.91 9.98
N TYR A 145 1.87 -11.18 9.81
CA TYR A 145 2.68 -12.16 9.10
C TYR A 145 3.04 -11.70 7.67
N GLU A 146 2.04 -11.30 6.89
CA GLU A 146 2.26 -10.85 5.51
C GLU A 146 3.08 -9.56 5.43
N ASN A 147 2.84 -8.60 6.31
CA ASN A 147 3.57 -7.33 6.27
C ASN A 147 5.00 -7.45 6.83
N GLU A 148 5.25 -8.39 7.75
CA GLU A 148 6.62 -8.76 8.14
C GLU A 148 7.37 -9.43 6.99
N ARG A 149 6.73 -10.38 6.30
CA ARG A 149 7.30 -11.03 5.10
C ARG A 149 7.62 -10.05 3.98
N LYS A 150 6.80 -9.01 3.80
CA LYS A 150 7.05 -7.89 2.86
C LYS A 150 8.12 -6.92 3.35
N GLY A 151 8.64 -7.07 4.57
CA GLY A 151 9.62 -6.15 5.17
C GLY A 151 9.05 -4.78 5.52
N ILE A 152 7.74 -4.66 5.72
CA ILE A 152 7.06 -3.39 6.05
C ILE A 152 7.03 -3.17 7.56
N VAL A 153 6.79 -4.23 8.32
CA VAL A 153 6.81 -4.23 9.80
C VAL A 153 7.80 -5.28 10.30
N LYS A 154 8.14 -5.22 11.58
CA LYS A 154 8.99 -6.20 12.26
C LYS A 154 8.37 -6.56 13.61
N ASP A 155 8.32 -7.86 13.93
CA ASP A 155 7.96 -8.31 15.28
C ASP A 155 9.07 -7.96 16.27
N MET A 156 8.78 -7.05 17.18
CA MET A 156 9.69 -6.62 18.25
C MET A 156 9.44 -7.37 19.56
N GLY A 157 8.49 -8.30 19.61
CA GLY A 157 8.06 -8.95 20.83
C GLY A 157 9.20 -9.53 21.67
N ARG A 158 10.15 -10.23 21.03
CA ARG A 158 11.32 -10.79 21.71
C ARG A 158 12.32 -9.73 22.16
N GLU A 159 12.51 -8.67 21.39
CA GLU A 159 13.47 -7.60 21.70
C GLU A 159 13.04 -6.77 22.91
N ILE A 160 11.72 -6.63 23.12
CA ILE A 160 11.17 -5.93 24.30
C ILE A 160 10.89 -6.87 25.50
N GLY A 161 11.37 -8.12 25.46
CA GLY A 161 11.23 -9.08 26.56
C GLY A 161 9.94 -9.90 26.55
N GLY A 162 9.25 -9.94 25.42
CA GLY A 162 8.07 -10.80 25.23
C GLY A 162 8.43 -12.29 25.29
N VAL A 163 7.53 -13.09 25.82
CA VAL A 163 7.64 -14.56 25.92
C VAL A 163 6.67 -15.19 24.95
N SER A 164 7.17 -16.12 24.11
CA SER A 164 6.31 -16.94 23.24
C SER A 164 5.54 -17.95 24.08
N LEU A 165 4.23 -17.88 24.05
CA LEU A 165 3.33 -18.89 24.63
C LEU A 165 2.76 -19.74 23.49
N PRO A 166 3.00 -21.07 23.46
CA PRO A 166 2.34 -21.93 22.52
C PRO A 166 0.85 -21.99 22.82
N LEU A 167 0.02 -21.69 21.84
CA LEU A 167 -1.44 -21.80 21.90
C LEU A 167 -1.87 -22.99 21.06
N ASP A 168 -2.58 -23.94 21.67
CA ASP A 168 -3.27 -24.99 20.93
C ASP A 168 -4.68 -24.48 20.56
N LEU A 169 -4.91 -24.30 19.25
CA LEU A 169 -6.17 -23.82 18.70
C LEU A 169 -7.01 -24.95 18.08
N SER A 170 -6.78 -26.20 18.49
CA SER A 170 -7.52 -27.39 18.01
C SER A 170 -9.04 -27.29 18.18
N PHE A 171 -9.53 -26.40 19.04
CA PHE A 171 -10.97 -26.13 19.23
C PHE A 171 -11.61 -25.24 18.15
N ILE A 172 -10.83 -24.72 17.20
CA ILE A 172 -11.33 -23.87 16.10
C ILE A 172 -11.58 -24.66 14.80
N SER A 173 -11.30 -25.98 14.82
CA SER A 173 -11.48 -26.86 13.64
C SER A 173 -12.95 -27.20 13.37
#